data_28715548a5233afe1003c861363b7cda
#
_entry.id   28715548a5233afe1003c861363b7cda
#
_cell.length_a   1.000
_cell.length_b   1.000
_cell.length_c   1.000
_cell.angle_alpha   90.00
_cell.angle_beta   90.00
_cell.angle_gamma   90.00
#
_symmetry.space_group_name_H-M   'P 1'
#
loop_
_entity.id
_entity.type
_entity.pdbx_description
1 polymer ?
#
loop_
_entity_poly.entity_id
_entity_poly.type
_entity_poly.pdbx_seq_one_letter_code
_entity_poly.pdbx_strand_id
1 'polypeptide(L)'
;DRVLGGGAVKGSLVLVGGAPGIGKSTLMLQICQTLGQFARVLYVSGEESTRQLRMRAKRLQVDTGNLLVLSETRLGDVLACAEQEKPDVLIIDSIQTLYNEDSDGIPGGIGQVKQCTLTLMQLAKSQNITIFVIGHVNKEGAIAGPKVLEHMVDCVLYFEGDQHMTYRILRAAKNRFGATNEIGVFEMMDRGLKEVENPSEMLLSGRPTDAPGTCVTCAMEGARPVLAEVQALVAPAAGSKPLRSSNGFDYNRASMLLAVLEKRGGLKVSQCDTYLNIIGGLTLEEPAADLAAVVAVASSYLDKAVPDTLAAVGEIGLSGEVRSINHLEQRLSEVHRLGFTQCMIPAHRSGELKPLPGLTLLPVANIGQALRILAQGK
;
A
#
# COMPACT_ATOMS: atom_id res chain seq x y z
N ASP A 1 1.05 6.85 -13.72
CA ASP A 1 1.58 8.24 -13.79
C ASP A 1 1.63 8.90 -12.41
N ARG A 2 0.57 8.84 -11.61
CA ARG A 2 0.49 9.49 -10.28
C ARG A 2 1.69 9.14 -9.38
N VAL A 3 1.97 7.84 -9.21
CA VAL A 3 3.06 7.35 -8.34
C VAL A 3 4.45 7.80 -8.81
N LEU A 4 4.60 8.10 -10.11
CA LEU A 4 5.83 8.59 -10.72
C LEU A 4 5.90 10.13 -10.75
N GLY A 5 4.88 10.84 -10.22
CA GLY A 5 4.85 12.30 -10.23
C GLY A 5 4.57 12.91 -11.62
N GLY A 6 3.84 12.18 -12.47
CA GLY A 6 3.47 12.63 -13.82
C GLY A 6 3.95 11.70 -14.94
N GLY A 7 4.77 10.71 -14.65
CA GLY A 7 5.24 9.71 -15.59
C GLY A 7 6.73 9.36 -15.45
N ALA A 8 7.18 8.39 -16.22
CA ALA A 8 8.58 7.99 -16.25
C ALA A 8 9.40 9.00 -17.06
N VAL A 9 10.54 9.43 -16.52
CA VAL A 9 11.44 10.38 -17.19
C VAL A 9 12.28 9.65 -18.21
N LYS A 10 12.43 10.19 -19.40
CA LYS A 10 13.30 9.63 -20.45
C LYS A 10 14.74 9.50 -19.96
N GLY A 11 15.36 8.36 -20.30
CA GLY A 11 16.73 8.06 -19.87
C GLY A 11 16.86 7.68 -18.39
N SER A 12 15.76 7.45 -17.68
CA SER A 12 15.77 6.99 -16.30
C SER A 12 15.74 5.48 -16.14
N LEU A 13 16.26 5.01 -15.01
CA LEU A 13 16.19 3.61 -14.57
C LEU A 13 15.24 3.50 -13.39
N VAL A 14 14.15 2.77 -13.57
CA VAL A 14 13.09 2.54 -12.57
C VAL A 14 13.12 1.10 -12.09
N LEU A 15 13.30 0.89 -10.80
CA LEU A 15 13.22 -0.43 -10.17
C LEU A 15 11.79 -0.68 -9.68
N VAL A 16 11.22 -1.83 -10.05
CA VAL A 16 9.92 -2.32 -9.56
C VAL A 16 10.15 -3.53 -8.69
N GLY A 17 10.14 -3.33 -7.37
CA GLY A 17 10.33 -4.36 -6.35
C GLY A 17 9.01 -4.91 -5.80
N GLY A 18 9.07 -6.10 -5.20
CA GLY A 18 7.93 -6.70 -4.50
C GLY A 18 8.05 -8.22 -4.41
N ALA A 19 7.21 -8.84 -3.58
CA ALA A 19 7.20 -10.28 -3.36
C ALA A 19 6.95 -11.05 -4.68
N PRO A 20 7.46 -12.28 -4.82
CA PRO A 20 7.11 -13.16 -5.94
C PRO A 20 5.59 -13.36 -6.02
N GLY A 21 5.04 -13.38 -7.24
CA GLY A 21 3.60 -13.59 -7.47
C GLY A 21 2.68 -12.40 -7.12
N ILE A 22 3.21 -11.25 -6.65
CA ILE A 22 2.39 -10.08 -6.28
C ILE A 22 1.73 -9.39 -7.50
N GLY A 23 2.22 -9.60 -8.71
CA GLY A 23 1.66 -9.02 -9.94
C GLY A 23 2.57 -8.04 -10.69
N LYS A 24 3.86 -7.93 -10.34
CA LYS A 24 4.83 -7.02 -11.00
C LYS A 24 4.87 -7.19 -12.52
N SER A 25 5.12 -8.42 -12.99
CA SER A 25 5.17 -8.73 -14.42
C SER A 25 3.82 -8.51 -15.11
N THR A 26 2.71 -8.73 -14.39
CA THR A 26 1.37 -8.45 -14.91
C THR A 26 1.17 -6.95 -15.11
N LEU A 27 1.52 -6.13 -14.13
CA LEU A 27 1.46 -4.67 -14.23
C LEU A 27 2.31 -4.16 -15.39
N MET A 28 3.56 -4.62 -15.47
CA MET A 28 4.48 -4.16 -16.51
C MET A 28 4.03 -4.56 -17.91
N LEU A 29 3.47 -5.76 -18.07
CA LEU A 29 2.93 -6.17 -19.36
C LEU A 29 1.65 -5.38 -19.74
N GLN A 30 0.77 -5.06 -18.77
CA GLN A 30 -0.40 -4.21 -19.03
C GLN A 30 0.00 -2.77 -19.39
N ILE A 31 1.04 -2.22 -18.77
CA ILE A 31 1.56 -0.89 -19.11
C ILE A 31 2.07 -0.86 -20.56
N CYS A 32 2.58 -1.98 -21.11
CA CYS A 32 3.00 -2.07 -22.50
C CYS A 32 1.87 -1.76 -23.49
N GLN A 33 0.61 -2.07 -23.16
CA GLN A 33 -0.54 -1.73 -24.00
C GLN A 33 -0.67 -0.21 -24.17
N THR A 34 -0.53 0.53 -23.08
CA THR A 34 -0.64 2.00 -23.12
C THR A 34 0.61 2.62 -23.74
N LEU A 35 1.80 2.17 -23.34
CA LEU A 35 3.06 2.68 -23.89
C LEU A 35 3.18 2.40 -25.39
N GLY A 36 2.76 1.22 -25.85
CA GLY A 36 2.83 0.84 -27.25
C GLY A 36 1.97 1.68 -28.21
N GLN A 37 1.10 2.56 -27.69
CA GLN A 37 0.34 3.51 -28.52
C GLN A 37 1.22 4.65 -29.03
N PHE A 38 2.32 4.99 -28.33
CA PHE A 38 3.17 6.14 -28.67
C PHE A 38 4.67 5.89 -28.54
N ALA A 39 5.09 4.70 -28.08
CA ALA A 39 6.48 4.36 -27.85
C ALA A 39 6.77 2.92 -28.31
N ARG A 40 7.99 2.67 -28.76
CA ARG A 40 8.47 1.33 -29.04
C ARG A 40 8.98 0.70 -27.75
N VAL A 41 8.42 -0.45 -27.35
CA VAL A 41 8.71 -1.15 -26.13
C VAL A 41 9.43 -2.45 -26.42
N LEU A 42 10.57 -2.68 -25.79
CA LEU A 42 11.25 -3.98 -25.77
C LEU A 42 11.07 -4.62 -24.39
N TYR A 43 10.36 -5.75 -24.33
CA TYR A 43 10.16 -6.53 -23.12
C TYR A 43 11.10 -7.74 -23.14
N VAL A 44 12.04 -7.78 -22.22
CA VAL A 44 13.02 -8.87 -22.04
C VAL A 44 12.61 -9.69 -20.84
N SER A 45 12.44 -11.01 -21.05
CA SER A 45 12.15 -11.95 -19.98
C SER A 45 13.25 -13.01 -19.89
N GLY A 46 13.79 -13.17 -18.70
CA GLY A 46 14.67 -14.28 -18.38
C GLY A 46 13.97 -15.47 -17.71
N GLU A 47 12.66 -15.33 -17.41
CA GLU A 47 11.88 -16.37 -16.72
C GLU A 47 10.89 -17.08 -17.62
N GLU A 48 10.30 -16.37 -18.57
CA GLU A 48 9.25 -16.87 -19.45
C GLU A 48 9.70 -16.91 -20.92
N SER A 49 9.32 -17.96 -21.62
CA SER A 49 9.50 -18.05 -23.07
C SER A 49 8.58 -17.06 -23.81
N THR A 50 8.93 -16.70 -25.04
CA THR A 50 8.12 -15.83 -25.91
C THR A 50 6.69 -16.37 -26.10
N ARG A 51 6.50 -17.71 -26.11
CA ARG A 51 5.18 -18.34 -26.21
C ARG A 51 4.34 -18.09 -24.94
N GLN A 52 4.95 -18.22 -23.76
CA GLN A 52 4.26 -17.96 -22.47
C GLN A 52 3.88 -16.49 -22.35
N LEU A 53 4.80 -15.57 -22.68
CA LEU A 53 4.54 -14.14 -22.71
C LEU A 53 3.39 -13.77 -23.66
N ARG A 54 3.37 -14.37 -24.87
CA ARG A 54 2.26 -14.16 -25.82
C ARG A 54 0.94 -14.63 -25.28
N MET A 55 0.88 -15.78 -24.60
CA MET A 55 -0.35 -16.27 -23.95
C MET A 55 -0.81 -15.34 -22.84
N ARG A 56 0.13 -14.84 -22.02
CA ARG A 56 -0.15 -13.87 -20.97
C ARG A 56 -0.64 -12.53 -21.54
N ALA A 57 0.04 -11.98 -22.54
CA ALA A 57 -0.36 -10.76 -23.24
C ALA A 57 -1.78 -10.86 -23.78
N LYS A 58 -2.14 -11.99 -24.44
CA LYS A 58 -3.50 -12.23 -24.93
C LYS A 58 -4.53 -12.25 -23.80
N ARG A 59 -4.24 -12.89 -22.66
CA ARG A 59 -5.12 -12.91 -21.49
C ARG A 59 -5.33 -11.51 -20.92
N LEU A 60 -4.29 -10.69 -20.90
CA LEU A 60 -4.30 -9.31 -20.41
C LEU A 60 -4.78 -8.30 -21.44
N GLN A 61 -5.20 -8.76 -22.63
CA GLN A 61 -5.65 -7.92 -23.75
C GLN A 61 -4.58 -6.92 -24.20
N VAL A 62 -3.31 -7.30 -24.12
CA VAL A 62 -2.19 -6.51 -24.65
C VAL A 62 -2.02 -6.87 -26.12
N ASP A 63 -2.40 -5.95 -26.99
CA ASP A 63 -2.34 -6.07 -28.45
C ASP A 63 -1.85 -4.74 -29.04
N THR A 64 -0.54 -4.64 -29.24
CA THR A 64 0.10 -3.47 -29.82
C THR A 64 1.27 -3.89 -30.71
N GLY A 65 1.32 -3.31 -31.92
CA GLY A 65 2.39 -3.56 -32.87
C GLY A 65 3.78 -3.04 -32.46
N ASN A 66 3.84 -2.19 -31.42
CA ASN A 66 5.07 -1.58 -30.93
C ASN A 66 5.70 -2.33 -29.75
N LEU A 67 5.15 -3.49 -29.35
CA LEU A 67 5.72 -4.35 -28.32
C LEU A 67 6.57 -5.45 -28.93
N LEU A 68 7.86 -5.37 -28.74
CA LEU A 68 8.84 -6.42 -29.05
C LEU A 68 9.10 -7.27 -27.81
N VAL A 69 9.23 -8.58 -27.98
CA VAL A 69 9.46 -9.53 -26.88
C VAL A 69 10.71 -10.34 -27.15
N LEU A 70 11.62 -10.35 -26.19
CA LEU A 70 12.87 -11.13 -26.22
C LEU A 70 12.90 -12.06 -24.99
N SER A 71 13.17 -13.34 -25.21
CA SER A 71 13.46 -14.30 -24.13
C SER A 71 14.96 -14.55 -24.09
N GLU A 72 15.66 -13.86 -23.17
CA GLU A 72 17.12 -13.88 -23.10
C GLU A 72 17.59 -13.53 -21.67
N THR A 73 18.73 -14.12 -21.27
CA THR A 73 19.35 -13.91 -19.96
C THR A 73 20.74 -13.32 -20.05
N ARG A 74 21.39 -13.36 -21.22
CA ARG A 74 22.71 -12.77 -21.44
C ARG A 74 22.61 -11.28 -21.71
N LEU A 75 23.27 -10.50 -20.86
CA LEU A 75 23.21 -9.03 -20.95
C LEU A 75 23.73 -8.53 -22.30
N GLY A 76 24.82 -9.13 -22.84
CA GLY A 76 25.38 -8.76 -24.14
C GLY A 76 24.37 -8.84 -25.29
N ASP A 77 23.57 -9.91 -25.34
CA ASP A 77 22.53 -10.10 -26.36
C ASP A 77 21.36 -9.13 -26.18
N VAL A 78 21.00 -8.82 -24.95
CA VAL A 78 19.98 -7.79 -24.64
C VAL A 78 20.45 -6.42 -25.13
N LEU A 79 21.70 -6.04 -24.90
CA LEU A 79 22.27 -4.78 -25.35
C LEU A 79 22.30 -4.69 -26.88
N ALA A 80 22.77 -5.75 -27.55
CA ALA A 80 22.81 -5.83 -29.02
C ALA A 80 21.39 -5.68 -29.63
N CYS A 81 20.40 -6.34 -29.05
CA CYS A 81 19.01 -6.19 -29.45
C CYS A 81 18.49 -4.76 -29.23
N ALA A 82 18.81 -4.14 -28.10
CA ALA A 82 18.41 -2.75 -27.81
C ALA A 82 19.06 -1.75 -28.78
N GLU A 83 20.32 -1.96 -29.18
CA GLU A 83 20.98 -1.14 -30.20
C GLU A 83 20.34 -1.26 -31.58
N GLN A 84 19.98 -2.49 -31.98
CA GLN A 84 19.32 -2.77 -33.25
C GLN A 84 17.92 -2.20 -33.33
N GLU A 85 17.09 -2.45 -32.27
CA GLU A 85 15.68 -2.14 -32.25
C GLU A 85 15.36 -0.71 -31.80
N LYS A 86 16.30 -0.06 -31.12
CA LYS A 86 16.22 1.32 -30.61
C LYS A 86 14.88 1.61 -29.91
N PRO A 87 14.55 0.84 -28.85
CA PRO A 87 13.30 1.05 -28.15
C PRO A 87 13.32 2.38 -27.36
N ASP A 88 12.15 3.00 -27.20
CA ASP A 88 11.97 4.12 -26.28
C ASP A 88 11.94 3.65 -24.82
N VAL A 89 11.40 2.44 -24.61
CA VAL A 89 11.24 1.80 -23.30
C VAL A 89 11.78 0.36 -23.34
N LEU A 90 12.61 0.03 -22.36
CA LEU A 90 13.12 -1.33 -22.15
C LEU A 90 12.61 -1.85 -20.80
N ILE A 91 12.03 -3.04 -20.79
CA ILE A 91 11.57 -3.72 -19.56
C ILE A 91 12.37 -4.99 -19.36
N ILE A 92 12.96 -5.16 -18.18
CA ILE A 92 13.75 -6.33 -17.78
C ILE A 92 12.98 -7.11 -16.71
N ASP A 93 12.58 -8.34 -17.02
CA ASP A 93 11.83 -9.23 -16.11
C ASP A 93 12.51 -10.61 -16.02
N SER A 94 13.37 -10.83 -15.03
CA SER A 94 13.78 -10.01 -13.91
C SER A 94 15.29 -9.72 -13.93
N ILE A 95 15.76 -8.78 -13.12
CA ILE A 95 17.19 -8.47 -13.01
C ILE A 95 17.98 -9.67 -12.46
N GLN A 96 17.35 -10.52 -11.65
CA GLN A 96 17.97 -11.69 -11.08
C GLN A 96 18.30 -12.78 -12.10
N THR A 97 17.64 -12.77 -13.25
CA THR A 97 17.88 -13.74 -14.32
C THR A 97 18.94 -13.28 -15.31
N LEU A 98 19.22 -11.97 -15.37
CA LEU A 98 20.29 -11.44 -16.22
C LEU A 98 21.67 -11.75 -15.64
N TYR A 99 22.61 -12.03 -16.54
CA TYR A 99 24.02 -12.14 -16.20
C TYR A 99 24.91 -11.51 -17.28
N ASN A 100 26.03 -10.99 -16.84
CA ASN A 100 27.10 -10.48 -17.69
C ASN A 100 28.21 -11.53 -17.76
N GLU A 101 28.52 -12.05 -18.97
CA GLU A 101 29.52 -13.06 -19.19
C GLU A 101 30.94 -12.57 -18.87
N ASP A 102 31.19 -11.28 -18.99
CA ASP A 102 32.47 -10.63 -18.69
C ASP A 102 32.71 -10.39 -17.20
N SER A 103 31.78 -10.77 -16.35
CA SER A 103 31.85 -10.52 -14.91
C SER A 103 31.78 -11.83 -14.12
N ASP A 104 32.66 -11.95 -13.13
CA ASP A 104 32.67 -13.10 -12.23
C ASP A 104 31.38 -13.15 -11.36
N GLY A 105 30.99 -14.38 -11.02
CA GLY A 105 29.84 -14.64 -10.14
C GLY A 105 28.72 -15.41 -10.82
N ILE A 106 27.85 -15.95 -9.98
CA ILE A 106 26.69 -16.73 -10.43
C ILE A 106 25.53 -15.79 -10.80
N PRO A 107 24.70 -16.13 -11.80
CA PRO A 107 23.47 -15.40 -12.12
C PRO A 107 22.61 -15.18 -10.87
N GLY A 108 22.04 -13.99 -10.71
CA GLY A 108 21.27 -13.61 -9.53
C GLY A 108 22.08 -13.26 -8.28
N GLY A 109 23.39 -13.48 -8.28
CA GLY A 109 24.28 -13.04 -7.21
C GLY A 109 24.40 -11.51 -7.14
N ILE A 110 24.74 -10.98 -5.95
CA ILE A 110 24.80 -9.53 -5.68
C ILE A 110 25.72 -8.80 -6.67
N GLY A 111 26.90 -9.39 -6.99
CA GLY A 111 27.87 -8.83 -7.92
C GLY A 111 27.29 -8.70 -9.33
N GLN A 112 26.72 -9.78 -9.85
CA GLN A 112 26.09 -9.83 -11.17
C GLN A 112 24.92 -8.84 -11.29
N VAL A 113 24.02 -8.82 -10.30
CA VAL A 113 22.87 -7.92 -10.29
C VAL A 113 23.31 -6.46 -10.29
N LYS A 114 24.34 -6.11 -9.50
CA LYS A 114 24.92 -4.74 -9.50
C LYS A 114 25.54 -4.39 -10.84
N GLN A 115 26.34 -5.29 -11.41
CA GLN A 115 27.02 -5.06 -12.70
C GLN A 115 26.01 -4.88 -13.84
N CYS A 116 25.03 -5.78 -13.95
CA CYS A 116 23.96 -5.67 -14.93
C CYS A 116 23.19 -4.33 -14.78
N THR A 117 22.88 -3.93 -13.55
CA THR A 117 22.18 -2.67 -13.28
C THR A 117 23.02 -1.46 -13.67
N LEU A 118 24.34 -1.46 -13.42
CA LEU A 118 25.24 -0.37 -13.84
C LEU A 118 25.26 -0.24 -15.36
N THR A 119 25.38 -1.33 -16.08
CA THR A 119 25.38 -1.34 -17.54
C THR A 119 24.05 -0.85 -18.12
N LEU A 120 22.92 -1.30 -17.56
CA LEU A 120 21.59 -0.81 -17.96
C LEU A 120 21.41 0.68 -17.66
N MET A 121 21.95 1.18 -16.56
CA MET A 121 21.94 2.62 -16.24
C MET A 121 22.76 3.44 -17.24
N GLN A 122 23.90 2.93 -17.68
CA GLN A 122 24.70 3.56 -18.73
C GLN A 122 23.95 3.59 -20.05
N LEU A 123 23.31 2.48 -20.44
CA LEU A 123 22.47 2.39 -21.63
C LEU A 123 21.33 3.41 -21.58
N ALA A 124 20.61 3.48 -20.45
CA ALA A 124 19.50 4.41 -20.26
C ALA A 124 19.92 5.85 -20.54
N LYS A 125 21.04 6.27 -19.96
CA LYS A 125 21.56 7.64 -20.09
C LYS A 125 22.17 7.95 -21.47
N SER A 126 22.92 7.01 -22.03
CA SER A 126 23.62 7.23 -23.32
C SER A 126 22.68 7.23 -24.52
N GLN A 127 21.65 6.41 -24.48
CA GLN A 127 20.69 6.25 -25.59
C GLN A 127 19.33 6.88 -25.30
N ASN A 128 19.15 7.53 -24.12
CA ASN A 128 17.89 8.15 -23.68
C ASN A 128 16.70 7.20 -23.65
N ILE A 129 16.96 5.93 -23.29
CA ILE A 129 15.98 4.86 -23.16
C ILE A 129 15.46 4.83 -21.70
N THR A 130 14.15 4.82 -21.51
CA THR A 130 13.57 4.59 -20.16
C THR A 130 13.60 3.10 -19.86
N ILE A 131 14.25 2.71 -18.75
CA ILE A 131 14.41 1.29 -18.41
C ILE A 131 13.64 0.97 -17.13
N PHE A 132 12.74 -0.01 -17.20
CA PHE A 132 12.09 -0.62 -16.03
C PHE A 132 12.74 -1.95 -15.73
N VAL A 133 13.14 -2.14 -14.48
CA VAL A 133 13.77 -3.37 -14.00
C VAL A 133 12.93 -3.99 -12.91
N ILE A 134 12.45 -5.21 -13.13
CA ILE A 134 11.71 -5.96 -12.12
C ILE A 134 12.70 -6.69 -11.21
N GLY A 135 12.49 -6.55 -9.89
CA GLY A 135 13.26 -7.25 -8.86
C GLY A 135 12.37 -7.98 -7.85
N HIS A 136 12.75 -9.19 -7.47
CA HIS A 136 12.06 -9.96 -6.43
C HIS A 136 12.67 -9.67 -5.06
N VAL A 137 11.82 -9.39 -4.06
CA VAL A 137 12.22 -9.21 -2.65
C VAL A 137 11.96 -10.53 -1.93
N ASN A 138 12.98 -11.10 -1.31
CA ASN A 138 12.81 -12.24 -0.42
C ASN A 138 12.50 -11.78 1.01
N LYS A 139 11.62 -12.52 1.71
CA LYS A 139 11.25 -12.26 3.10
C LYS A 139 12.45 -12.30 4.07
N GLU A 140 13.55 -12.94 3.69
CA GLU A 140 14.73 -13.14 4.53
C GLU A 140 15.94 -12.23 4.20
N GLY A 141 15.84 -11.34 3.22
CA GLY A 141 16.90 -10.36 2.92
C GLY A 141 18.24 -10.92 2.40
N ALA A 142 18.33 -12.21 2.11
CA ALA A 142 19.60 -12.91 1.87
C ALA A 142 20.01 -13.02 0.38
N ILE A 143 19.10 -12.83 -0.58
CA ILE A 143 19.43 -12.79 -2.01
C ILE A 143 19.43 -11.33 -2.45
N ALA A 144 20.30 -11.00 -3.43
CA ALA A 144 20.44 -9.65 -4.00
C ALA A 144 19.08 -9.04 -4.35
N GLY A 145 18.40 -8.56 -3.34
CA GLY A 145 17.08 -7.95 -3.42
C GLY A 145 17.18 -6.49 -3.86
N PRO A 146 16.04 -5.86 -4.15
CA PRO A 146 15.95 -4.46 -4.56
C PRO A 146 16.71 -3.48 -3.67
N LYS A 147 16.84 -3.74 -2.35
CA LYS A 147 17.59 -2.88 -1.42
C LYS A 147 19.01 -2.55 -1.85
N VAL A 148 19.70 -3.51 -2.49
CA VAL A 148 21.07 -3.30 -3.00
C VAL A 148 21.08 -2.31 -4.17
N LEU A 149 19.99 -2.25 -4.94
CA LEU A 149 19.86 -1.42 -6.14
C LEU A 149 19.25 -0.05 -5.86
N GLU A 150 18.59 0.14 -4.72
CA GLU A 150 17.87 1.39 -4.38
C GLU A 150 18.73 2.64 -4.52
N HIS A 151 20.01 2.53 -4.14
CA HIS A 151 20.93 3.67 -4.22
C HIS A 151 21.39 3.98 -5.64
N MET A 152 21.37 2.98 -6.53
CA MET A 152 21.89 3.07 -7.90
C MET A 152 20.86 3.63 -8.88
N VAL A 153 19.58 3.29 -8.71
CA VAL A 153 18.50 3.63 -9.64
C VAL A 153 17.92 5.04 -9.35
N ASP A 154 17.20 5.60 -10.33
CA ASP A 154 16.60 6.92 -10.22
C ASP A 154 15.27 6.91 -9.49
N CYS A 155 14.49 5.85 -9.69
CA CYS A 155 13.21 5.63 -9.03
C CYS A 155 13.08 4.20 -8.52
N VAL A 156 12.49 4.02 -7.35
CA VAL A 156 12.17 2.72 -6.75
C VAL A 156 10.69 2.68 -6.45
N LEU A 157 10.02 1.73 -7.06
CA LEU A 157 8.61 1.43 -6.83
C LEU A 157 8.51 0.09 -6.11
N TYR A 158 7.77 0.03 -5.00
CA TYR A 158 7.42 -1.21 -4.35
C TYR A 158 5.97 -1.56 -4.62
N PHE A 159 5.75 -2.81 -5.03
CA PHE A 159 4.43 -3.39 -5.18
C PHE A 159 4.15 -4.26 -3.96
N GLU A 160 3.24 -3.79 -3.13
CA GLU A 160 2.92 -4.31 -1.81
C GLU A 160 1.54 -4.98 -1.81
N GLY A 161 1.31 -5.89 -0.87
CA GLY A 161 0.07 -6.61 -0.66
C GLY A 161 0.31 -8.08 -0.34
N ASP A 162 -0.71 -8.79 0.10
CA ASP A 162 -0.68 -10.23 0.31
C ASP A 162 -1.29 -10.95 -0.90
N GLN A 163 -0.80 -12.16 -1.21
CA GLN A 163 -1.34 -12.99 -2.30
C GLN A 163 -2.82 -13.36 -2.08
N HIS A 164 -3.27 -13.38 -0.84
CA HIS A 164 -4.65 -13.68 -0.45
C HIS A 164 -5.57 -12.44 -0.46
N MET A 165 -5.00 -11.24 -0.62
CA MET A 165 -5.77 -10.00 -0.68
C MET A 165 -6.17 -9.67 -2.11
N THR A 166 -7.34 -9.06 -2.26
CA THR A 166 -7.85 -8.62 -3.56
C THR A 166 -7.06 -7.44 -4.11
N TYR A 167 -6.44 -6.65 -3.21
CA TYR A 167 -5.82 -5.36 -3.56
C TYR A 167 -4.31 -5.38 -3.48
N ARG A 168 -3.68 -4.51 -4.29
CA ARG A 168 -2.25 -4.28 -4.36
C ARG A 168 -1.99 -2.79 -4.33
N ILE A 169 -0.95 -2.39 -3.61
CA ILE A 169 -0.52 -0.99 -3.51
C ILE A 169 0.82 -0.84 -4.20
N LEU A 170 0.92 0.13 -5.10
CA LEU A 170 2.17 0.56 -5.70
C LEU A 170 2.62 1.85 -5.03
N ARG A 171 3.78 1.82 -4.41
CA ARG A 171 4.36 2.95 -3.66
C ARG A 171 5.74 3.31 -4.20
N ALA A 172 6.02 4.62 -4.31
CA ALA A 172 7.37 5.09 -4.57
C ALA A 172 8.17 5.17 -3.26
N ALA A 173 9.23 4.35 -3.12
CA ALA A 173 10.17 4.44 -2.02
C ALA A 173 11.27 5.48 -2.29
N LYS A 174 11.58 5.73 -3.56
CA LYS A 174 12.53 6.73 -4.03
C LYS A 174 12.07 7.26 -5.38
N ASN A 175 12.14 8.58 -5.56
CA ASN A 175 11.91 9.21 -6.85
C ASN A 175 12.76 10.48 -6.95
N ARG A 176 13.75 10.49 -7.86
CA ARG A 176 14.61 11.68 -8.06
C ARG A 176 13.91 12.81 -8.81
N PHE A 177 12.80 12.50 -9.48
CA PHE A 177 12.12 13.42 -10.39
C PHE A 177 10.76 13.89 -9.86
N GLY A 178 10.32 13.39 -8.71
CA GLY A 178 9.03 13.74 -8.15
C GLY A 178 8.85 13.31 -6.70
N ALA A 179 7.68 13.57 -6.17
CA ALA A 179 7.32 13.20 -4.81
C ALA A 179 7.18 11.65 -4.67
N THR A 180 7.42 11.15 -3.45
CA THR A 180 7.28 9.72 -3.12
C THR A 180 6.03 9.43 -2.29
N ASN A 181 5.19 10.43 -2.08
CA ASN A 181 4.05 10.37 -1.19
C ASN A 181 2.73 9.96 -1.89
N GLU A 182 2.77 9.67 -3.19
CA GLU A 182 1.60 9.18 -3.93
C GLU A 182 1.60 7.65 -4.03
N ILE A 183 0.40 7.07 -3.97
CA ILE A 183 0.20 5.63 -4.15
C ILE A 183 -0.72 5.32 -5.31
N GLY A 184 -0.52 4.14 -5.92
CA GLY A 184 -1.45 3.50 -6.83
C GLY A 184 -2.11 2.30 -6.16
N VAL A 185 -3.42 2.22 -6.17
CA VAL A 185 -4.15 1.06 -5.66
C VAL A 185 -4.74 0.30 -6.83
N PHE A 186 -4.55 -1.01 -6.81
CA PHE A 186 -5.00 -1.92 -7.87
C PHE A 186 -5.77 -3.08 -7.28
N GLU A 187 -6.83 -3.48 -7.95
CA GLU A 187 -7.56 -4.71 -7.69
C GLU A 187 -7.06 -5.81 -8.61
N MET A 188 -6.80 -7.01 -8.04
CA MET A 188 -6.40 -8.17 -8.83
C MET A 188 -7.65 -8.88 -9.35
N MET A 189 -7.80 -8.93 -10.66
CA MET A 189 -8.92 -9.57 -11.35
C MET A 189 -8.42 -10.70 -12.27
N ASP A 190 -9.32 -11.54 -12.77
CA ASP A 190 -8.99 -12.62 -13.70
C ASP A 190 -8.25 -12.14 -14.97
N ARG A 191 -8.56 -10.92 -15.41
CA ARG A 191 -7.98 -10.26 -16.59
C ARG A 191 -6.76 -9.38 -16.28
N GLY A 192 -6.21 -9.45 -15.06
CA GLY A 192 -5.06 -8.66 -14.60
C GLY A 192 -5.40 -7.64 -13.54
N LEU A 193 -4.64 -6.58 -13.47
CA LEU A 193 -4.77 -5.51 -12.48
C LEU A 193 -5.70 -4.41 -13.03
N LYS A 194 -6.64 -3.97 -12.19
CA LYS A 194 -7.52 -2.84 -12.46
C LYS A 194 -7.19 -1.71 -11.46
N GLU A 195 -6.97 -0.50 -11.95
CA GLU A 195 -6.77 0.66 -11.10
C GLU A 195 -8.03 0.96 -10.27
N VAL A 196 -7.83 1.24 -8.98
CA VAL A 196 -8.88 1.66 -8.06
C VAL A 196 -8.79 3.17 -7.87
N GLU A 197 -9.73 3.89 -8.46
CA GLU A 197 -9.76 5.36 -8.39
C GLU A 197 -10.07 5.86 -6.98
N ASN A 198 -10.97 5.16 -6.28
CA ASN A 198 -11.41 5.50 -4.93
C ASN A 198 -11.22 4.32 -3.96
N PRO A 199 -10.04 4.18 -3.36
CA PRO A 199 -9.76 3.11 -2.39
C PRO A 199 -10.68 3.14 -1.17
N SER A 200 -11.01 4.33 -0.66
CA SER A 200 -11.86 4.49 0.52
C SER A 200 -13.26 3.94 0.30
N GLU A 201 -13.89 4.24 -0.83
CA GLU A 201 -15.22 3.73 -1.18
C GLU A 201 -15.23 2.21 -1.29
N MET A 202 -14.21 1.68 -1.92
CA MET A 202 -14.02 0.26 -2.08
C MET A 202 -13.82 -0.45 -0.73
N LEU A 203 -12.95 0.07 0.15
CA LEU A 203 -12.64 -0.51 1.45
C LEU A 203 -13.83 -0.47 2.42
N LEU A 204 -14.75 0.47 2.22
CA LEU A 204 -15.98 0.58 3.00
C LEU A 204 -17.16 -0.19 2.37
N SER A 205 -16.97 -0.75 1.17
CA SER A 205 -18.00 -1.51 0.47
C SER A 205 -18.37 -2.78 1.26
N GLY A 206 -19.67 -3.02 1.46
CA GLY A 206 -20.15 -4.17 2.24
C GLY A 206 -19.99 -4.03 3.77
N ARG A 207 -19.67 -2.83 4.28
CA ARG A 207 -19.64 -2.57 5.72
C ARG A 207 -21.00 -2.91 6.36
N PRO A 208 -21.03 -3.67 7.47
CA PRO A 208 -22.27 -3.93 8.17
C PRO A 208 -22.83 -2.64 8.77
N THR A 209 -24.13 -2.45 8.68
CA THR A 209 -24.85 -1.34 9.32
C THR A 209 -25.34 -1.77 10.69
N ASP A 210 -25.34 -0.83 11.64
CA ASP A 210 -25.89 -1.01 12.99
C ASP A 210 -25.24 -2.19 13.76
N ALA A 211 -23.98 -2.52 13.43
CA ALA A 211 -23.25 -3.62 14.05
C ALA A 211 -22.27 -3.12 15.12
N PRO A 212 -22.30 -3.69 16.34
CA PRO A 212 -21.30 -3.39 17.35
C PRO A 212 -19.91 -3.86 16.91
N GLY A 213 -18.87 -3.17 17.37
CA GLY A 213 -17.50 -3.55 17.16
C GLY A 213 -16.88 -2.98 15.89
N THR A 214 -17.50 -2.03 15.21
CA THR A 214 -16.93 -1.41 14.02
C THR A 214 -16.77 0.10 14.21
N CYS A 215 -15.68 0.66 13.68
CA CYS A 215 -15.48 2.11 13.61
C CYS A 215 -14.64 2.46 12.38
N VAL A 216 -14.99 3.54 11.70
CA VAL A 216 -14.21 4.01 10.55
C VAL A 216 -13.17 5.02 11.00
N THR A 217 -11.96 4.87 10.49
CA THR A 217 -10.88 5.86 10.61
C THR A 217 -10.46 6.39 9.25
N CYS A 218 -9.66 7.44 9.26
CA CYS A 218 -8.98 7.94 8.07
C CYS A 218 -7.47 7.89 8.30
N ALA A 219 -6.79 7.00 7.59
CA ALA A 219 -5.35 6.86 7.59
C ALA A 219 -4.71 7.64 6.43
N MET A 220 -3.45 8.04 6.59
CA MET A 220 -2.66 8.61 5.49
C MET A 220 -1.80 7.53 4.85
N GLU A 221 -2.12 7.19 3.63
CA GLU A 221 -1.29 6.36 2.78
C GLU A 221 -0.43 7.25 1.87
N GLY A 222 0.78 7.58 2.34
CA GLY A 222 1.58 8.64 1.73
C GLY A 222 0.93 10.02 1.93
N ALA A 223 0.62 10.73 0.84
CA ALA A 223 -0.14 11.99 0.87
C ALA A 223 -1.65 11.79 0.73
N ARG A 224 -2.12 10.57 0.52
CA ARG A 224 -3.51 10.26 0.24
C ARG A 224 -4.25 9.87 1.52
N PRO A 225 -5.32 10.59 1.91
CA PRO A 225 -6.20 10.11 2.96
C PRO A 225 -7.01 8.93 2.43
N VAL A 226 -7.09 7.85 3.22
CA VAL A 226 -7.82 6.63 2.90
C VAL A 226 -8.65 6.23 4.10
N LEU A 227 -9.95 6.04 3.91
CA LEU A 227 -10.83 5.52 4.95
C LEU A 227 -10.66 4.01 5.08
N ALA A 228 -10.59 3.56 6.31
CA ALA A 228 -10.47 2.15 6.64
C ALA A 228 -11.44 1.78 7.77
N GLU A 229 -12.03 0.61 7.69
CA GLU A 229 -12.86 0.05 8.75
C GLU A 229 -12.00 -0.73 9.74
N VAL A 230 -12.07 -0.34 11.01
CA VAL A 230 -11.49 -1.06 12.13
C VAL A 230 -12.59 -1.90 12.76
N GLN A 231 -12.40 -3.21 12.79
CA GLN A 231 -13.30 -4.14 13.45
C GLN A 231 -12.68 -4.70 14.73
N ALA A 232 -13.46 -4.81 15.77
CA ALA A 232 -13.09 -5.41 17.03
C ALA A 232 -14.15 -6.44 17.46
N LEU A 233 -13.70 -7.59 17.94
CA LEU A 233 -14.54 -8.56 18.62
C LEU A 233 -14.00 -8.76 20.03
N VAL A 234 -14.84 -8.51 21.01
CA VAL A 234 -14.52 -8.71 22.42
C VAL A 234 -15.50 -9.73 22.99
N ALA A 235 -14.98 -10.84 23.48
CA ALA A 235 -15.76 -11.94 24.02
C ALA A 235 -15.21 -12.38 25.39
N PRO A 236 -16.02 -12.96 26.30
CA PRO A 236 -15.50 -13.56 27.52
C PRO A 236 -14.40 -14.57 27.20
N ALA A 237 -13.30 -14.51 27.95
CA ALA A 237 -12.20 -15.43 27.73
C ALA A 237 -12.63 -16.88 27.98
N ALA A 238 -12.38 -17.76 26.99
CA ALA A 238 -12.70 -19.18 27.11
C ALA A 238 -11.73 -19.96 28.01
N GLY A 239 -10.56 -19.39 28.30
CA GLY A 239 -9.50 -20.02 29.09
C GLY A 239 -8.98 -19.14 30.21
N SER A 240 -7.95 -19.63 30.91
CA SER A 240 -7.31 -18.90 32.02
C SER A 240 -6.47 -17.70 31.58
N LYS A 241 -6.10 -17.62 30.30
CA LYS A 241 -5.36 -16.50 29.70
C LYS A 241 -6.15 -15.95 28.53
N PRO A 242 -6.58 -14.69 28.59
CA PRO A 242 -7.25 -14.01 27.49
C PRO A 242 -6.38 -13.99 26.22
N LEU A 243 -7.01 -14.30 25.09
CA LEU A 243 -6.37 -14.26 23.78
C LEU A 243 -6.42 -12.84 23.22
N ARG A 244 -5.34 -12.39 22.60
CA ARG A 244 -5.27 -11.14 21.85
C ARG A 244 -4.76 -11.42 20.45
N SER A 245 -5.47 -10.96 19.47
CA SER A 245 -5.11 -11.10 18.06
C SER A 245 -5.30 -9.77 17.36
N SER A 246 -4.38 -9.44 16.47
CA SER A 246 -4.45 -8.22 15.68
C SER A 246 -4.01 -8.51 14.25
N ASN A 247 -4.81 -8.10 13.29
CA ASN A 247 -4.52 -8.19 11.87
C ASN A 247 -4.67 -6.81 11.22
N GLY A 248 -3.63 -6.36 10.53
CA GLY A 248 -3.60 -5.01 9.94
C GLY A 248 -3.41 -3.87 10.96
N PHE A 249 -3.19 -4.19 12.22
CA PHE A 249 -2.88 -3.22 13.29
C PHE A 249 -1.75 -3.78 14.17
N ASP A 250 -0.81 -2.93 14.63
CA ASP A 250 0.32 -3.39 15.42
C ASP A 250 -0.13 -4.03 16.75
N TYR A 251 0.35 -5.24 17.03
CA TYR A 251 -0.04 -6.00 18.21
C TYR A 251 0.35 -5.31 19.53
N ASN A 252 1.54 -4.70 19.60
CA ASN A 252 1.99 -4.02 20.81
C ASN A 252 1.16 -2.76 21.04
N ARG A 253 0.87 -2.02 19.98
CA ARG A 253 -0.02 -0.86 20.02
C ARG A 253 -1.41 -1.25 20.48
N ALA A 254 -2.01 -2.29 19.90
CA ALA A 254 -3.31 -2.82 20.32
C ALA A 254 -3.32 -3.18 21.80
N SER A 255 -2.31 -3.92 22.27
CA SER A 255 -2.18 -4.32 23.68
C SER A 255 -2.07 -3.13 24.62
N MET A 256 -1.37 -2.08 24.22
CA MET A 256 -1.26 -0.83 24.97
C MET A 256 -2.61 -0.11 25.04
N LEU A 257 -3.33 0.01 23.93
CA LEU A 257 -4.65 0.65 23.89
C LEU A 257 -5.67 -0.07 24.76
N LEU A 258 -5.64 -1.41 24.81
CA LEU A 258 -6.50 -2.20 25.70
C LEU A 258 -6.20 -1.91 27.17
N ALA A 259 -4.92 -1.79 27.55
CA ALA A 259 -4.52 -1.44 28.93
C ALA A 259 -4.97 -0.02 29.31
N VAL A 260 -4.87 0.93 28.36
CA VAL A 260 -5.35 2.31 28.56
C VAL A 260 -6.88 2.33 28.68
N LEU A 261 -7.59 1.61 27.83
CA LEU A 261 -9.05 1.51 27.84
C LEU A 261 -9.56 0.94 29.17
N GLU A 262 -8.88 -0.08 29.70
CA GLU A 262 -9.22 -0.63 31.03
C GLU A 262 -8.96 0.37 32.14
N LYS A 263 -7.73 0.90 32.22
CA LYS A 263 -7.32 1.75 33.34
C LYS A 263 -7.98 3.13 33.34
N ARG A 264 -8.27 3.70 32.17
CA ARG A 264 -8.77 5.06 31.99
C ARG A 264 -10.22 5.10 31.50
N GLY A 265 -10.65 4.09 30.72
CA GLY A 265 -12.03 3.94 30.25
C GLY A 265 -12.93 3.15 31.20
N GLY A 266 -12.37 2.37 32.13
CA GLY A 266 -13.12 1.58 33.09
C GLY A 266 -13.72 0.28 32.52
N LEU A 267 -13.38 -0.12 31.30
CA LEU A 267 -13.86 -1.36 30.66
C LEU A 267 -12.91 -2.52 30.98
N LYS A 268 -13.39 -3.61 31.57
CA LYS A 268 -12.57 -4.76 32.01
C LYS A 268 -12.16 -5.68 30.85
N VAL A 269 -11.54 -5.12 29.82
CA VAL A 269 -11.16 -5.84 28.60
C VAL A 269 -9.98 -6.82 28.79
N SER A 270 -9.21 -6.69 29.90
CA SER A 270 -8.14 -7.62 30.22
C SER A 270 -8.63 -9.05 30.51
N GLN A 271 -9.91 -9.20 30.85
CA GLN A 271 -10.55 -10.49 31.13
C GLN A 271 -11.24 -11.10 29.91
N CYS A 272 -11.11 -10.45 28.74
CA CYS A 272 -11.80 -10.83 27.53
C CYS A 272 -10.80 -11.22 26.45
N ASP A 273 -11.19 -12.17 25.61
CA ASP A 273 -10.54 -12.41 24.32
C ASP A 273 -10.84 -11.21 23.42
N THR A 274 -9.81 -10.66 22.80
CA THR A 274 -9.94 -9.47 21.97
C THR A 274 -9.26 -9.67 20.63
N TYR A 275 -10.03 -9.45 19.56
CA TYR A 275 -9.59 -9.54 18.18
C TYR A 275 -9.77 -8.18 17.52
N LEU A 276 -8.70 -7.68 16.88
CA LEU A 276 -8.73 -6.48 16.05
C LEU A 276 -8.43 -6.87 14.61
N ASN A 277 -9.18 -6.32 13.68
CA ASN A 277 -9.00 -6.58 12.26
C ASN A 277 -9.22 -5.31 11.44
N ILE A 278 -8.33 -5.00 10.53
CA ILE A 278 -8.50 -3.94 9.55
C ILE A 278 -9.02 -4.57 8.26
N ILE A 279 -10.18 -4.11 7.81
CA ILE A 279 -10.83 -4.64 6.62
C ILE A 279 -10.07 -4.19 5.35
N GLY A 280 -10.07 -5.06 4.33
CA GLY A 280 -9.44 -4.79 3.03
C GLY A 280 -7.94 -5.02 3.00
N GLY A 281 -7.35 -5.53 4.10
CA GLY A 281 -5.94 -5.92 4.14
C GLY A 281 -4.95 -4.77 4.20
N LEU A 282 -5.39 -3.59 4.59
CA LEU A 282 -4.49 -2.50 4.93
C LEU A 282 -3.80 -2.77 6.25
N THR A 283 -2.57 -2.27 6.37
CA THR A 283 -1.86 -2.21 7.65
C THR A 283 -1.84 -0.76 8.12
N LEU A 284 -2.50 -0.48 9.24
CA LEU A 284 -2.53 0.84 9.84
C LEU A 284 -1.35 0.97 10.84
N GLU A 285 -0.28 1.60 10.39
CA GLU A 285 0.93 1.80 11.21
C GLU A 285 0.94 3.12 11.97
N GLU A 286 0.05 4.05 11.60
CA GLU A 286 0.02 5.38 12.19
C GLU A 286 -0.89 5.50 13.42
N PRO A 287 -0.48 6.30 14.44
CA PRO A 287 -1.27 6.47 15.66
C PRO A 287 -2.65 7.13 15.48
N ALA A 288 -2.90 7.75 14.34
CA ALA A 288 -4.18 8.41 14.05
C ALA A 288 -5.40 7.45 14.08
N ALA A 289 -5.17 6.15 13.93
CA ALA A 289 -6.19 5.11 13.99
C ALA A 289 -6.54 4.65 15.42
N ASP A 290 -5.79 5.07 16.44
CA ASP A 290 -5.96 4.60 17.82
C ASP A 290 -7.36 4.87 18.36
N LEU A 291 -7.89 6.08 18.12
CA LEU A 291 -9.22 6.45 18.62
C LEU A 291 -10.30 5.55 18.02
N ALA A 292 -10.23 5.25 16.73
CA ALA A 292 -11.16 4.32 16.10
C ALA A 292 -11.03 2.89 16.65
N ALA A 293 -9.81 2.43 16.89
CA ALA A 293 -9.58 1.12 17.49
C ALA A 293 -10.17 1.03 18.91
N VAL A 294 -9.97 2.05 19.74
CA VAL A 294 -10.57 2.13 21.08
C VAL A 294 -12.10 2.20 21.03
N VAL A 295 -12.66 2.97 20.10
CA VAL A 295 -14.11 3.07 19.91
C VAL A 295 -14.68 1.72 19.43
N ALA A 296 -14.04 1.04 18.50
CA ALA A 296 -14.46 -0.28 18.01
C ALA A 296 -14.44 -1.33 19.14
N VAL A 297 -13.35 -1.38 19.94
CA VAL A 297 -13.24 -2.29 21.09
C VAL A 297 -14.32 -1.98 22.13
N ALA A 298 -14.53 -0.71 22.46
CA ALA A 298 -15.56 -0.30 23.42
C ALA A 298 -16.97 -0.61 22.91
N SER A 299 -17.21 -0.40 21.63
CA SER A 299 -18.48 -0.74 20.95
C SER A 299 -18.79 -2.22 21.09
N SER A 300 -17.82 -3.08 20.77
CA SER A 300 -17.96 -4.53 20.92
C SER A 300 -18.16 -4.97 22.36
N TYR A 301 -17.40 -4.41 23.31
CA TYR A 301 -17.50 -4.73 24.73
C TYR A 301 -18.85 -4.34 25.33
N LEU A 302 -19.39 -3.19 24.92
CA LEU A 302 -20.67 -2.65 25.40
C LEU A 302 -21.88 -3.15 24.60
N ASP A 303 -21.65 -3.94 23.54
CA ASP A 303 -22.68 -4.36 22.58
C ASP A 303 -23.50 -3.19 22.04
N LYS A 304 -22.83 -2.09 21.67
CA LYS A 304 -23.44 -0.87 21.16
C LYS A 304 -22.84 -0.49 19.81
N ALA A 305 -23.67 -0.40 18.79
CA ALA A 305 -23.22 0.04 17.47
C ALA A 305 -22.69 1.48 17.48
N VAL A 306 -21.64 1.72 16.73
CA VAL A 306 -21.18 3.06 16.37
C VAL A 306 -22.06 3.55 15.22
N PRO A 307 -22.56 4.81 15.25
CA PRO A 307 -23.35 5.34 14.14
C PRO A 307 -22.62 5.17 12.80
N ASP A 308 -23.32 4.70 11.78
CA ASP A 308 -22.73 4.42 10.45
C ASP A 308 -22.10 5.64 9.79
N THR A 309 -22.54 6.81 10.17
CA THR A 309 -22.05 8.10 9.68
C THR A 309 -20.97 8.73 10.56
N LEU A 310 -20.48 8.01 11.58
CA LEU A 310 -19.42 8.47 12.48
C LEU A 310 -18.08 7.88 12.10
N ALA A 311 -17.09 8.73 11.93
CA ALA A 311 -15.68 8.36 11.86
C ALA A 311 -14.93 8.85 13.11
N ALA A 312 -13.75 8.25 13.39
CA ALA A 312 -12.92 8.65 14.50
C ALA A 312 -11.45 8.71 14.11
N VAL A 313 -10.77 9.80 14.43
CA VAL A 313 -9.35 9.99 14.18
C VAL A 313 -8.66 10.65 15.38
N GLY A 314 -7.53 10.11 15.81
CA GLY A 314 -6.78 10.65 16.93
C GLY A 314 -5.78 9.65 17.51
N GLU A 315 -4.66 10.13 18.02
CA GLU A 315 -3.69 9.33 18.76
C GLU A 315 -4.09 9.24 20.23
N ILE A 316 -3.89 8.09 20.86
CA ILE A 316 -4.16 7.88 22.28
C ILE A 316 -2.88 7.73 23.07
N GLY A 317 -2.69 8.60 24.06
CA GLY A 317 -1.58 8.49 25.00
C GLY A 317 -1.90 7.60 26.22
N LEU A 318 -0.85 7.25 26.97
CA LEU A 318 -0.96 6.34 28.14
C LEU A 318 -1.81 6.88 29.29
N SER A 319 -2.00 8.20 29.37
CA SER A 319 -2.92 8.82 30.33
C SER A 319 -4.38 8.78 29.91
N GLY A 320 -4.66 8.27 28.67
CA GLY A 320 -5.99 8.24 28.08
C GLY A 320 -6.37 9.54 27.36
N GLU A 321 -5.43 10.46 27.19
CA GLU A 321 -5.60 11.69 26.42
C GLU A 321 -5.68 11.39 24.93
N VAL A 322 -6.47 12.19 24.21
CA VAL A 322 -6.52 12.17 22.73
C VAL A 322 -5.66 13.30 22.20
N ARG A 323 -4.62 12.94 21.46
CA ARG A 323 -3.57 13.82 20.93
C ARG A 323 -3.85 14.21 19.49
N SER A 324 -3.31 15.37 19.11
CA SER A 324 -3.34 15.87 17.74
C SER A 324 -2.59 14.93 16.78
N ILE A 325 -3.09 14.87 15.56
CA ILE A 325 -2.53 14.09 14.47
C ILE A 325 -2.19 14.99 13.29
N ASN A 326 -1.29 14.51 12.44
CA ASN A 326 -0.93 15.22 11.21
C ASN A 326 -2.04 15.15 10.15
N HIS A 327 -2.08 16.13 9.26
CA HIS A 327 -2.98 16.18 8.10
C HIS A 327 -4.48 16.10 8.45
N LEU A 328 -4.90 16.62 9.60
CA LEU A 328 -6.28 16.50 10.09
C LEU A 328 -7.29 17.07 9.07
N GLU A 329 -7.02 18.24 8.46
CA GLU A 329 -7.93 18.83 7.47
C GLU A 329 -8.12 17.95 6.22
N GLN A 330 -7.05 17.30 5.74
CA GLN A 330 -7.13 16.38 4.60
C GLN A 330 -7.97 15.14 4.94
N ARG A 331 -7.78 14.59 6.15
CA ARG A 331 -8.58 13.46 6.65
C ARG A 331 -10.06 13.82 6.75
N LEU A 332 -10.37 14.97 7.30
CA LEU A 332 -11.75 15.45 7.42
C LEU A 332 -12.41 15.71 6.07
N SER A 333 -11.64 16.22 5.11
CA SER A 333 -12.13 16.40 3.73
C SER A 333 -12.50 15.06 3.09
N GLU A 334 -11.71 14.01 3.31
CA GLU A 334 -12.02 12.66 2.80
C GLU A 334 -13.20 12.01 3.53
N VAL A 335 -13.28 12.15 4.86
CA VAL A 335 -14.42 11.70 5.69
C VAL A 335 -15.70 12.35 5.18
N HIS A 336 -15.70 13.67 4.97
CA HIS A 336 -16.84 14.40 4.44
C HIS A 336 -17.21 14.00 3.01
N ARG A 337 -16.22 13.84 2.13
CA ARG A 337 -16.41 13.45 0.71
C ARG A 337 -17.14 12.11 0.58
N LEU A 338 -16.95 11.20 1.53
CA LEU A 338 -17.57 9.87 1.53
C LEU A 338 -18.88 9.81 2.32
N GLY A 339 -19.45 10.97 2.66
CA GLY A 339 -20.80 11.08 3.21
C GLY A 339 -20.91 10.86 4.72
N PHE A 340 -19.80 10.83 5.45
CA PHE A 340 -19.85 10.84 6.90
C PHE A 340 -20.33 12.20 7.40
N THR A 341 -21.21 12.20 8.39
CA THR A 341 -21.80 13.42 8.95
C THR A 341 -21.24 13.78 10.31
N GLN A 342 -20.49 12.89 10.94
CA GLN A 342 -19.85 13.07 12.23
C GLN A 342 -18.40 12.57 12.23
N CYS A 343 -17.51 13.26 12.94
CA CYS A 343 -16.16 12.81 13.14
C CYS A 343 -15.66 13.14 14.55
N MET A 344 -15.25 12.12 15.31
CA MET A 344 -14.51 12.31 16.57
C MET A 344 -13.10 12.75 16.25
N ILE A 345 -12.65 13.86 16.82
CA ILE A 345 -11.35 14.46 16.57
C ILE A 345 -10.67 14.87 17.90
N PRO A 346 -9.33 15.02 17.92
CA PRO A 346 -8.65 15.61 19.07
C PRO A 346 -9.19 17.00 19.41
N ALA A 347 -9.47 17.26 20.69
CA ALA A 347 -9.99 18.56 21.13
C ALA A 347 -8.98 19.71 20.95
N HIS A 348 -7.68 19.39 21.03
CA HIS A 348 -6.61 20.37 20.82
C HIS A 348 -6.60 20.84 19.37
N ARG A 349 -6.68 22.17 19.13
CA ARG A 349 -6.76 22.84 17.82
C ARG A 349 -8.06 22.62 17.04
N SER A 350 -9.09 22.03 17.63
CA SER A 350 -10.38 21.87 16.95
C SER A 350 -11.01 23.21 16.53
N GLY A 351 -10.75 24.30 17.26
CA GLY A 351 -11.23 25.64 16.95
C GLY A 351 -10.50 26.34 15.78
N GLU A 352 -9.37 25.79 15.31
CA GLU A 352 -8.61 26.35 14.18
C GLU A 352 -9.08 25.77 12.83
N LEU A 353 -9.92 24.73 12.85
CA LEU A 353 -10.36 24.01 11.65
C LEU A 353 -11.43 24.80 10.89
N LYS A 354 -11.35 24.79 9.58
CA LYS A 354 -12.39 25.35 8.72
C LYS A 354 -13.66 24.48 8.81
N PRO A 355 -14.84 25.09 8.98
CA PRO A 355 -16.09 24.33 8.98
C PRO A 355 -16.30 23.63 7.65
N LEU A 356 -16.70 22.35 7.71
CA LEU A 356 -17.13 21.57 6.54
C LEU A 356 -18.66 21.43 6.64
N PRO A 357 -19.44 22.10 5.77
CA PRO A 357 -20.90 22.00 5.80
C PRO A 357 -21.37 20.56 5.69
N GLY A 358 -22.19 20.10 6.66
CA GLY A 358 -22.66 18.71 6.69
C GLY A 358 -21.79 17.74 7.50
N LEU A 359 -20.61 18.15 7.99
CA LEU A 359 -19.78 17.36 8.90
C LEU A 359 -19.73 18.01 10.29
N THR A 360 -20.29 17.35 11.28
CA THR A 360 -20.23 17.74 12.69
C THR A 360 -18.94 17.18 13.31
N LEU A 361 -18.08 18.06 13.78
CA LEU A 361 -16.87 17.67 14.50
C LEU A 361 -17.22 17.44 15.98
N LEU A 362 -16.76 16.33 16.53
CA LEU A 362 -16.94 15.91 17.92
C LEU A 362 -15.57 15.94 18.63
N PRO A 363 -15.16 17.10 19.20
CA PRO A 363 -13.86 17.20 19.85
C PRO A 363 -13.84 16.38 21.14
N VAL A 364 -12.81 15.51 21.26
CA VAL A 364 -12.57 14.67 22.44
C VAL A 364 -11.17 14.91 23.00
N ALA A 365 -11.07 15.20 24.28
CA ALA A 365 -9.80 15.40 24.96
C ALA A 365 -9.24 14.11 25.56
N ASN A 366 -10.09 13.12 25.82
CA ASN A 366 -9.72 11.84 26.40
C ASN A 366 -10.72 10.74 26.06
N ILE A 367 -10.32 9.49 26.27
CA ILE A 367 -11.15 8.31 25.97
C ILE A 367 -12.48 8.31 26.72
N GLY A 368 -12.55 8.85 27.94
CA GLY A 368 -13.81 8.94 28.69
C GLY A 368 -14.84 9.81 27.98
N GLN A 369 -14.43 10.86 27.25
CA GLN A 369 -15.33 11.65 26.41
C GLN A 369 -15.80 10.86 25.18
N ALA A 370 -14.90 10.15 24.52
CA ALA A 370 -15.23 9.30 23.36
C ALA A 370 -16.26 8.22 23.76
N LEU A 371 -16.06 7.56 24.92
CA LEU A 371 -16.99 6.55 25.43
C LEU A 371 -18.36 7.14 25.78
N ARG A 372 -18.45 8.38 26.29
CA ARG A 372 -19.74 9.05 26.52
C ARG A 372 -20.48 9.31 25.22
N ILE A 373 -19.80 9.74 24.16
CA ILE A 373 -20.43 9.92 22.84
C ILE A 373 -20.98 8.59 22.34
N LEU A 374 -20.20 7.51 22.44
CA LEU A 374 -20.65 6.16 22.08
C LEU A 374 -21.86 5.71 22.91
N ALA A 375 -21.89 6.04 24.20
CA ALA A 375 -23.01 5.68 25.09
C ALA A 375 -24.31 6.46 24.80
N GLN A 376 -24.21 7.69 24.29
CA GLN A 376 -25.33 8.58 23.98
C GLN A 376 -25.86 8.40 22.55
N GLY A 377 -25.08 7.81 21.65
CA GLY A 377 -25.53 7.50 20.29
C GLY A 377 -26.68 6.48 20.32
N LYS A 378 -27.85 6.91 19.83
CA LYS A 378 -28.99 6.07 19.46
C LYS A 378 -29.06 6.01 17.96
#